data_0cde9bfcfe4489be9ad0f8eea80f7b76
#
_entry.id   0cde9bfcfe4489be9ad0f8eea80f7b76
#
_cell.length_a   1.000
_cell.length_b   1.000
_cell.length_c   1.000
_cell.angle_alpha   90.00
_cell.angle_beta   90.00
_cell.angle_gamma   90.00
#
_symmetry.space_group_name_H-M   'P 1'
#
loop_
_entity.id
_entity.type
_entity.pdbx_description
1 polymer ?
#
loop_
_entity_poly.entity_id
_entity_poly.type
_entity_poly.pdbx_seq_one_letter_code
_entity_poly.pdbx_strand_id
1 'polypeptide(L)'
;MAHEALSRDQLEQIDNMWKSPGLIGTLIAVATAFGSWTMLLPTLPLAVIESGGSKTLAGATTGIFMLFTVITQMFTPRALRTIGYTPVIVSSAAILGVPALAYMVSIAPVPVLAVSAIRGIGFGALTVAQAALIAELVPLKFLGKASGALGLVIGLVEMLVLPLGLNLAKHFGFNLVYGITAAIAVVGAVVCSRLPRLKAAPKAQRKGGDTLLEGVPAVATWKLITVPAIAMCGIAMGFGALNSFLPAAVRDLDPAKGALIGGVVLAIVGGAQMVSRYAAGMYADRKGQAGLLMIPSLLLGVLGLLLVALVVFADWNAWLMLVAALSFGLGFGAAQNEALLMMFARLPRERVSDASAMWNISFDSGTGLGSVVLGFVAARLAYDGAFFVAASLVGIGLSLVIADSIAGKHRIAEYHNTRAHLRRVPMARATYHGAKKVGRVSKAAGKAAARATVKPIKPIVNPLRTNLNAKQRGASDSPSDT
;
A
#
# COMPACT_ATOMS: atom_id res chain seq x y z
N MET A 1 6.64 -22.02 -26.27
CA MET A 1 6.12 -23.00 -25.29
C MET A 1 6.02 -22.28 -23.95
N ALA A 2 4.90 -22.38 -23.24
CA ALA A 2 4.80 -21.84 -21.89
C ALA A 2 5.70 -22.70 -20.98
N HIS A 3 6.56 -22.09 -20.19
CA HIS A 3 7.37 -22.82 -19.22
C HIS A 3 6.45 -23.46 -18.17
N GLU A 4 6.67 -24.74 -17.88
CA GLU A 4 5.98 -25.42 -16.80
C GLU A 4 6.41 -24.82 -15.45
N ALA A 5 5.45 -24.63 -14.56
CA ALA A 5 5.74 -24.07 -13.24
C ALA A 5 6.56 -25.07 -12.43
N LEU A 6 7.67 -24.64 -11.86
CA LEU A 6 8.49 -25.45 -10.96
C LEU A 6 7.70 -25.84 -9.71
N SER A 7 7.95 -27.04 -9.20
CA SER A 7 7.50 -27.42 -7.86
C SER A 7 8.20 -26.58 -6.79
N ARG A 8 7.62 -26.50 -5.59
CA ARG A 8 8.21 -25.70 -4.47
C ARG A 8 9.62 -26.19 -4.11
N ASP A 9 9.83 -27.50 -4.10
CA ASP A 9 11.14 -28.09 -3.78
C ASP A 9 12.19 -27.75 -4.85
N GLN A 10 11.81 -27.77 -6.12
CA GLN A 10 12.67 -27.34 -7.23
C GLN A 10 12.99 -25.84 -7.16
N LEU A 11 12.01 -25.03 -6.74
CA LEU A 11 12.19 -23.58 -6.60
C LEU A 11 13.22 -23.26 -5.51
N GLU A 12 13.16 -23.92 -4.34
CA GLU A 12 14.10 -23.69 -3.22
C GLU A 12 15.54 -24.13 -3.54
N GLN A 13 15.74 -25.01 -4.52
CA GLN A 13 17.07 -25.45 -5.00
C GLN A 13 17.75 -24.43 -5.92
N ILE A 14 17.06 -23.36 -6.33
CA ILE A 14 17.64 -22.34 -7.20
C ILE A 14 18.69 -21.52 -6.43
N ASP A 15 19.93 -21.50 -6.93
CA ASP A 15 21.04 -20.76 -6.33
C ASP A 15 21.14 -19.30 -6.79
N ASN A 16 20.50 -18.95 -7.90
CA ASN A 16 20.50 -17.60 -8.44
C ASN A 16 19.10 -17.23 -8.93
N MET A 17 18.54 -16.14 -8.41
CA MET A 17 17.19 -15.70 -8.77
C MET A 17 16.98 -15.49 -10.27
N TRP A 18 18.03 -15.08 -11.01
CA TRP A 18 17.95 -14.86 -12.46
C TRP A 18 17.74 -16.14 -13.28
N LYS A 19 17.98 -17.31 -12.68
CA LYS A 19 17.68 -18.62 -13.25
C LYS A 19 16.23 -19.04 -13.01
N SER A 20 15.47 -18.27 -12.25
CA SER A 20 14.06 -18.56 -11.95
C SER A 20 13.21 -18.43 -13.21
N PRO A 21 12.54 -19.51 -13.67
CA PRO A 21 11.75 -19.47 -14.90
C PRO A 21 10.64 -18.43 -14.81
N GLY A 22 10.55 -17.55 -15.79
CA GLY A 22 9.53 -16.51 -15.87
C GLY A 22 9.88 -15.20 -15.17
N LEU A 23 10.92 -15.12 -14.31
CA LEU A 23 11.27 -13.88 -13.63
C LEU A 23 11.63 -12.76 -14.61
N ILE A 24 12.54 -13.03 -15.55
CA ILE A 24 12.95 -12.05 -16.57
C ILE A 24 11.75 -11.64 -17.42
N GLY A 25 10.93 -12.60 -17.86
CA GLY A 25 9.70 -12.31 -18.60
C GLY A 25 8.73 -11.42 -17.80
N THR A 26 8.61 -11.63 -16.50
CA THR A 26 7.78 -10.80 -15.62
C THR A 26 8.36 -9.39 -15.51
N LEU A 27 9.68 -9.22 -15.37
CA LEU A 27 10.31 -7.90 -15.33
C LEU A 27 10.17 -7.12 -16.64
N ILE A 28 10.24 -7.82 -17.80
CA ILE A 28 9.95 -7.21 -19.11
C ILE A 28 8.47 -6.79 -19.19
N ALA A 29 7.56 -7.63 -18.70
CA ALA A 29 6.15 -7.31 -18.62
C ALA A 29 5.89 -6.08 -17.74
N VAL A 30 6.60 -5.95 -16.62
CA VAL A 30 6.59 -4.76 -15.77
C VAL A 30 7.08 -3.54 -16.56
N ALA A 31 8.21 -3.63 -17.22
CA ALA A 31 8.79 -2.53 -17.99
C ALA A 31 7.83 -2.02 -19.08
N THR A 32 7.21 -2.91 -19.83
CA THR A 32 6.25 -2.55 -20.88
C THR A 32 4.97 -1.94 -20.32
N ALA A 33 4.47 -2.47 -19.20
CA ALA A 33 3.26 -1.96 -18.55
C ALA A 33 3.47 -0.56 -17.98
N PHE A 34 4.54 -0.37 -17.19
CA PHE A 34 4.89 0.93 -16.65
C PHE A 34 5.30 1.91 -17.76
N GLY A 35 5.96 1.45 -18.83
CA GLY A 35 6.24 2.27 -20.00
C GLY A 35 4.96 2.81 -20.66
N SER A 36 3.97 1.95 -20.89
CA SER A 36 2.67 2.35 -21.43
C SER A 36 1.91 3.32 -20.51
N TRP A 37 2.00 3.15 -19.20
CA TRP A 37 1.37 4.05 -18.24
C TRP A 37 2.10 5.40 -18.15
N THR A 38 3.41 5.37 -17.91
CA THR A 38 4.25 6.54 -17.67
C THR A 38 4.27 7.49 -18.88
N MET A 39 4.24 6.93 -20.10
CA MET A 39 4.22 7.73 -21.31
C MET A 39 3.02 8.68 -21.39
N LEU A 40 1.85 8.24 -20.92
CA LEU A 40 0.63 9.04 -20.94
C LEU A 40 0.41 9.87 -19.66
N LEU A 41 1.16 9.63 -18.61
CA LEU A 41 0.96 10.30 -17.33
C LEU A 41 1.02 11.84 -17.46
N PRO A 42 2.06 12.44 -18.09
CA PRO A 42 2.10 13.87 -18.33
C PRO A 42 1.47 14.27 -19.66
N THR A 43 1.47 13.40 -20.67
CA THR A 43 1.08 13.79 -22.04
C THR A 43 -0.43 13.86 -22.24
N LEU A 44 -1.22 13.02 -21.56
CA LEU A 44 -2.68 13.07 -21.68
C LEU A 44 -3.28 14.34 -21.05
N PRO A 45 -2.92 14.75 -19.81
CA PRO A 45 -3.35 16.03 -19.28
C PRO A 45 -2.95 17.23 -20.16
N LEU A 46 -1.74 17.20 -20.72
CA LEU A 46 -1.27 18.24 -21.64
C LEU A 46 -2.12 18.29 -22.92
N ALA A 47 -2.40 17.13 -23.53
CA ALA A 47 -3.26 17.04 -24.73
C ALA A 47 -4.66 17.61 -24.47
N VAL A 48 -5.25 17.34 -23.31
CA VAL A 48 -6.56 17.89 -22.91
C VAL A 48 -6.50 19.41 -22.84
N ILE A 49 -5.45 19.99 -22.25
CA ILE A 49 -5.29 21.47 -22.17
C ILE A 49 -5.08 22.07 -23.52
N GLU A 50 -4.21 21.51 -24.36
CA GLU A 50 -3.92 22.03 -25.70
C GLU A 50 -5.12 21.95 -26.66
N SER A 51 -6.04 21.03 -26.40
CA SER A 51 -7.31 20.92 -27.14
C SER A 51 -8.42 21.82 -26.62
N GLY A 52 -8.10 22.75 -25.72
CA GLY A 52 -9.07 23.72 -25.16
C GLY A 52 -9.84 23.17 -23.96
N GLY A 53 -9.49 22.00 -23.44
CA GLY A 53 -10.09 21.46 -22.22
C GLY A 53 -9.66 22.20 -20.96
N SER A 54 -10.47 22.11 -19.89
CA SER A 54 -10.17 22.77 -18.62
C SER A 54 -9.04 22.07 -17.87
N LYS A 55 -8.31 22.82 -17.01
CA LYS A 55 -7.32 22.25 -16.08
C LYS A 55 -7.94 21.20 -15.16
N THR A 56 -9.22 21.39 -14.78
CA THR A 56 -9.98 20.42 -13.98
C THR A 56 -10.17 19.10 -14.72
N LEU A 57 -10.52 19.15 -16.01
CA LEU A 57 -10.66 17.96 -16.85
C LEU A 57 -9.31 17.23 -16.99
N ALA A 58 -8.23 17.96 -17.22
CA ALA A 58 -6.89 17.41 -17.30
C ALA A 58 -6.49 16.66 -16.02
N GLY A 59 -6.73 17.25 -14.84
CA GLY A 59 -6.52 16.57 -13.55
C GLY A 59 -7.45 15.38 -13.32
N ALA A 60 -8.71 15.49 -13.77
CA ALA A 60 -9.69 14.42 -13.63
C ALA A 60 -9.31 13.16 -14.43
N THR A 61 -8.57 13.26 -15.53
CA THR A 61 -8.07 12.08 -16.27
C THR A 61 -7.20 11.19 -15.40
N THR A 62 -6.26 11.78 -14.66
CA THR A 62 -5.41 11.05 -13.70
C THR A 62 -6.19 10.60 -12.47
N GLY A 63 -7.09 11.44 -11.96
CA GLY A 63 -7.91 11.12 -10.79
C GLY A 63 -8.81 9.90 -11.00
N ILE A 64 -9.51 9.86 -12.13
CA ILE A 64 -10.36 8.70 -12.50
C ILE A 64 -9.53 7.45 -12.75
N PHE A 65 -8.41 7.58 -13.46
CA PHE A 65 -7.48 6.47 -13.66
C PHE A 65 -7.07 5.86 -12.31
N MET A 66 -6.61 6.67 -11.36
CA MET A 66 -6.19 6.18 -10.03
C MET A 66 -7.35 5.63 -9.22
N LEU A 67 -8.53 6.21 -9.29
CA LEU A 67 -9.73 5.69 -8.62
C LEU A 67 -10.04 4.27 -9.08
N PHE A 68 -10.11 4.04 -10.38
CA PHE A 68 -10.39 2.71 -10.94
C PHE A 68 -9.24 1.73 -10.72
N THR A 69 -7.98 2.22 -10.67
CA THR A 69 -6.82 1.45 -10.24
C THR A 69 -7.03 0.86 -8.84
N VAL A 70 -7.31 1.70 -7.84
CA VAL A 70 -7.49 1.27 -6.45
C VAL A 70 -8.69 0.33 -6.30
N ILE A 71 -9.82 0.65 -6.94
CA ILE A 71 -11.00 -0.22 -6.93
C ILE A 71 -10.65 -1.61 -7.48
N THR A 72 -9.96 -1.69 -8.61
CA THR A 72 -9.60 -2.96 -9.25
C THR A 72 -8.63 -3.77 -8.41
N GLN A 73 -7.67 -3.12 -7.74
CA GLN A 73 -6.72 -3.78 -6.83
C GLN A 73 -7.43 -4.58 -5.73
N MET A 74 -8.59 -4.13 -5.25
CA MET A 74 -9.38 -4.86 -4.24
C MET A 74 -9.94 -6.19 -4.74
N PHE A 75 -10.23 -6.29 -6.03
CA PHE A 75 -10.85 -7.49 -6.65
C PHE A 75 -9.81 -8.39 -7.31
N THR A 76 -8.62 -7.89 -7.63
CA THR A 76 -7.56 -8.63 -8.34
C THR A 76 -7.17 -9.94 -7.65
N PRO A 77 -7.02 -10.06 -6.31
CA PRO A 77 -6.72 -11.35 -5.68
C PRO A 77 -7.76 -12.44 -5.97
N ARG A 78 -9.03 -12.07 -6.17
CA ARG A 78 -10.07 -13.00 -6.61
C ARG A 78 -9.82 -13.49 -8.02
N ALA A 79 -9.56 -12.57 -8.95
CA ALA A 79 -9.28 -12.90 -10.35
C ALA A 79 -8.06 -13.82 -10.46
N LEU A 80 -6.96 -13.56 -9.71
CA LEU A 80 -5.77 -14.41 -9.70
C LEU A 80 -6.04 -15.83 -9.21
N ARG A 81 -6.97 -16.02 -8.27
CA ARG A 81 -7.39 -17.34 -7.77
C ARG A 81 -8.30 -18.08 -8.76
N THR A 82 -9.16 -17.37 -9.46
CA THR A 82 -10.15 -17.98 -10.38
C THR A 82 -9.57 -18.31 -11.74
N ILE A 83 -8.96 -17.32 -12.39
CA ILE A 83 -8.47 -17.44 -13.78
C ILE A 83 -6.95 -17.55 -13.87
N GLY A 84 -6.19 -17.19 -12.84
CA GLY A 84 -4.73 -17.33 -12.78
C GLY A 84 -3.97 -16.07 -13.16
N TYR A 85 -2.63 -16.11 -12.96
CA TYR A 85 -1.75 -14.95 -13.17
C TYR A 85 -1.66 -14.55 -14.65
N THR A 86 -1.36 -15.50 -15.53
CA THR A 86 -1.10 -15.23 -16.96
C THR A 86 -2.30 -14.58 -17.66
N PRO A 87 -3.54 -15.10 -17.57
CA PRO A 87 -4.69 -14.44 -18.18
C PRO A 87 -4.96 -13.04 -17.61
N VAL A 88 -4.83 -12.86 -16.28
CA VAL A 88 -5.01 -11.55 -15.65
C VAL A 88 -3.99 -10.55 -16.17
N ILE A 89 -2.70 -10.90 -16.20
CA ILE A 89 -1.63 -10.00 -16.64
C ILE A 89 -1.79 -9.64 -18.13
N VAL A 90 -2.08 -10.62 -18.98
CA VAL A 90 -2.27 -10.40 -20.43
C VAL A 90 -3.46 -9.49 -20.69
N SER A 91 -4.63 -9.78 -20.11
CA SER A 91 -5.83 -8.95 -20.28
C SER A 91 -5.62 -7.55 -19.70
N SER A 92 -4.95 -7.44 -18.55
CA SER A 92 -4.65 -6.17 -17.90
C SER A 92 -3.70 -5.30 -18.72
N ALA A 93 -2.65 -5.89 -19.33
CA ALA A 93 -1.74 -5.18 -20.22
C ALA A 93 -2.49 -4.65 -21.46
N ALA A 94 -3.35 -5.46 -22.06
CA ALA A 94 -4.18 -5.04 -23.20
C ALA A 94 -5.15 -3.91 -22.81
N ILE A 95 -5.87 -4.06 -21.68
CA ILE A 95 -6.82 -3.06 -21.17
C ILE A 95 -6.09 -1.75 -20.76
N LEU A 96 -4.85 -1.83 -20.32
CA LEU A 96 -4.07 -0.63 -19.98
C LEU A 96 -3.69 0.17 -21.23
N GLY A 97 -3.27 -0.50 -22.31
CA GLY A 97 -2.65 0.21 -23.42
C GLY A 97 -3.53 0.35 -24.67
N VAL A 98 -4.26 -0.69 -25.09
CA VAL A 98 -5.03 -0.66 -26.33
C VAL A 98 -6.10 0.44 -26.35
N PRO A 99 -6.84 0.71 -25.26
CA PRO A 99 -7.81 1.80 -25.24
C PRO A 99 -7.21 3.19 -25.44
N ALA A 100 -5.90 3.37 -25.29
CA ALA A 100 -5.24 4.64 -25.58
C ALA A 100 -5.42 5.09 -27.03
N LEU A 101 -5.64 4.17 -27.97
CA LEU A 101 -5.96 4.48 -29.36
C LEU A 101 -7.26 5.28 -29.51
N ALA A 102 -8.20 5.14 -28.59
CA ALA A 102 -9.44 5.91 -28.62
C ALA A 102 -9.21 7.41 -28.36
N TYR A 103 -8.11 7.80 -27.74
CA TYR A 103 -7.73 9.22 -27.61
C TYR A 103 -7.40 9.88 -28.96
N MET A 104 -7.02 9.09 -29.98
CA MET A 104 -6.84 9.62 -31.34
C MET A 104 -8.18 10.06 -31.99
N VAL A 105 -9.28 9.42 -31.56
CA VAL A 105 -10.62 9.73 -32.08
C VAL A 105 -11.24 10.89 -31.35
N SER A 106 -11.16 10.93 -30.04
CA SER A 106 -11.74 12.01 -29.24
C SER A 106 -11.13 12.12 -27.85
N ILE A 107 -10.79 13.36 -27.47
CA ILE A 107 -10.41 13.73 -26.09
C ILE A 107 -11.45 14.62 -25.43
N ALA A 108 -12.71 14.62 -25.93
CA ALA A 108 -13.83 15.25 -25.27
C ALA A 108 -14.04 14.69 -23.84
N PRO A 109 -14.71 15.41 -22.93
CA PRO A 109 -14.75 15.06 -21.49
C PRO A 109 -15.20 13.63 -21.19
N VAL A 110 -16.30 13.18 -21.80
CA VAL A 110 -16.83 11.83 -21.53
C VAL A 110 -15.92 10.71 -22.07
N PRO A 111 -15.49 10.72 -23.36
CA PRO A 111 -14.57 9.74 -23.88
C PRO A 111 -13.24 9.67 -23.12
N VAL A 112 -12.61 10.82 -22.84
CA VAL A 112 -11.29 10.84 -22.19
C VAL A 112 -11.35 10.26 -20.77
N LEU A 113 -12.40 10.54 -20.01
CA LEU A 113 -12.58 10.00 -18.68
C LEU A 113 -12.94 8.51 -18.70
N ALA A 114 -13.80 8.09 -19.63
CA ALA A 114 -14.17 6.68 -19.80
C ALA A 114 -12.94 5.81 -20.16
N VAL A 115 -12.13 6.26 -21.12
CA VAL A 115 -10.90 5.56 -21.50
C VAL A 115 -9.90 5.55 -20.35
N SER A 116 -9.76 6.66 -19.61
CA SER A 116 -8.88 6.71 -18.43
C SER A 116 -9.33 5.73 -17.35
N ALA A 117 -10.64 5.59 -17.10
CA ALA A 117 -11.20 4.60 -16.17
C ALA A 117 -10.86 3.16 -16.60
N ILE A 118 -11.10 2.83 -17.87
CA ILE A 118 -10.78 1.50 -18.43
C ILE A 118 -9.30 1.20 -18.28
N ARG A 119 -8.42 2.12 -18.60
CA ARG A 119 -6.97 1.99 -18.46
C ARG A 119 -6.57 1.81 -16.99
N GLY A 120 -7.23 2.53 -16.06
CA GLY A 120 -7.03 2.36 -14.62
C GLY A 120 -7.36 0.94 -14.15
N ILE A 121 -8.42 0.32 -14.68
CA ILE A 121 -8.74 -1.10 -14.40
C ILE A 121 -7.57 -2.00 -14.81
N GLY A 122 -7.01 -1.81 -16.01
CA GLY A 122 -5.86 -2.58 -16.49
C GLY A 122 -4.65 -2.40 -15.57
N PHE A 123 -4.31 -1.17 -15.22
CA PHE A 123 -3.16 -0.88 -14.35
C PHE A 123 -3.31 -1.48 -12.96
N GLY A 124 -4.47 -1.34 -12.34
CA GLY A 124 -4.73 -1.87 -10.99
C GLY A 124 -4.60 -3.40 -10.91
N ALA A 125 -5.14 -4.13 -11.88
CA ALA A 125 -5.02 -5.58 -11.91
C ALA A 125 -3.57 -6.02 -12.18
N LEU A 126 -2.87 -5.30 -13.05
CA LEU A 126 -1.52 -5.62 -13.48
C LEU A 126 -0.50 -5.43 -12.35
N THR A 127 -0.56 -4.30 -11.62
CA THR A 127 0.38 -4.00 -10.52
C THR A 127 0.29 -5.03 -9.40
N VAL A 128 -0.91 -5.44 -8.99
CA VAL A 128 -1.11 -6.50 -8.00
C VAL A 128 -0.60 -7.85 -8.52
N ALA A 129 -0.94 -8.20 -9.77
CA ALA A 129 -0.57 -9.48 -10.34
C ALA A 129 0.94 -9.64 -10.49
N GLN A 130 1.65 -8.61 -10.93
CA GLN A 130 3.11 -8.62 -11.11
C GLN A 130 3.86 -8.83 -9.81
N ALA A 131 3.53 -8.06 -8.77
CA ALA A 131 4.19 -8.17 -7.47
C ALA A 131 3.92 -9.54 -6.81
N ALA A 132 2.68 -10.03 -6.91
CA ALA A 132 2.33 -11.37 -6.42
C ALA A 132 3.01 -12.48 -7.23
N LEU A 133 3.08 -12.35 -8.55
CA LEU A 133 3.73 -13.34 -9.41
C LEU A 133 5.23 -13.46 -9.11
N ILE A 134 5.94 -12.34 -8.90
CA ILE A 134 7.35 -12.37 -8.51
C ILE A 134 7.54 -13.16 -7.23
N ALA A 135 6.67 -12.98 -6.23
CA ALA A 135 6.76 -13.74 -4.99
C ALA A 135 6.47 -15.25 -5.14
N GLU A 136 5.73 -15.64 -6.19
CA GLU A 136 5.50 -17.06 -6.53
C GLU A 136 6.65 -17.68 -7.36
N LEU A 137 7.37 -16.87 -8.14
CA LEU A 137 8.40 -17.33 -9.05
C LEU A 137 9.78 -17.49 -8.40
N VAL A 138 10.05 -16.87 -7.24
CA VAL A 138 11.37 -16.89 -6.61
C VAL A 138 11.37 -17.65 -5.29
N PRO A 139 12.51 -18.28 -4.90
CA PRO A 139 12.70 -18.79 -3.56
C PRO A 139 12.59 -17.68 -2.51
N LEU A 140 12.17 -18.01 -1.29
CA LEU A 140 12.06 -17.06 -0.19
C LEU A 140 13.36 -16.31 0.09
N LYS A 141 14.51 -16.99 -0.06
CA LYS A 141 15.86 -16.42 0.13
C LYS A 141 16.22 -15.29 -0.84
N PHE A 142 15.47 -15.13 -1.94
CA PHE A 142 15.67 -14.09 -2.95
C PHE A 142 14.49 -13.13 -3.10
N LEU A 143 13.47 -13.23 -2.25
CA LEU A 143 12.23 -12.47 -2.37
C LEU A 143 12.49 -10.94 -2.25
N GLY A 144 13.36 -10.54 -1.33
CA GLY A 144 13.75 -9.14 -1.16
C GLY A 144 14.46 -8.57 -2.37
N LYS A 145 15.43 -9.32 -2.91
CA LYS A 145 16.19 -8.92 -4.10
C LYS A 145 15.31 -8.85 -5.34
N ALA A 146 14.39 -9.81 -5.52
CA ALA A 146 13.47 -9.83 -6.65
C ALA A 146 12.44 -8.67 -6.58
N SER A 147 11.92 -8.40 -5.39
CA SER A 147 11.04 -7.25 -5.13
C SER A 147 11.76 -5.91 -5.32
N GLY A 148 13.03 -5.83 -4.92
CA GLY A 148 13.89 -4.69 -5.19
C GLY A 148 14.17 -4.48 -6.68
N ALA A 149 14.41 -5.58 -7.42
CA ALA A 149 14.60 -5.55 -8.88
C ALA A 149 13.34 -5.06 -9.62
N LEU A 150 12.15 -5.46 -9.15
CA LEU A 150 10.88 -4.92 -9.64
C LEU A 150 10.86 -3.38 -9.52
N GLY A 151 11.20 -2.85 -8.34
CA GLY A 151 11.23 -1.41 -8.11
C GLY A 151 12.29 -0.69 -8.94
N LEU A 152 13.44 -1.32 -9.15
CA LEU A 152 14.50 -0.77 -9.99
C LEU A 152 14.04 -0.65 -11.46
N VAL A 153 13.39 -1.69 -12.00
CA VAL A 153 12.84 -1.66 -13.37
C VAL A 153 11.77 -0.58 -13.51
N ILE A 154 10.86 -0.46 -12.55
CA ILE A 154 9.83 0.59 -12.54
C ILE A 154 10.48 1.98 -12.57
N GLY A 155 11.40 2.27 -11.64
CA GLY A 155 12.04 3.57 -11.56
C GLY A 155 12.89 3.92 -12.80
N LEU A 156 13.57 2.94 -13.39
CA LEU A 156 14.32 3.15 -14.63
C LEU A 156 13.39 3.51 -15.80
N VAL A 157 12.27 2.79 -15.93
CA VAL A 157 11.26 3.05 -16.97
C VAL A 157 10.64 4.43 -16.78
N GLU A 158 10.25 4.81 -15.57
CA GLU A 158 9.70 6.14 -15.28
C GLU A 158 10.71 7.24 -15.64
N MET A 159 11.97 7.08 -15.25
CA MET A 159 13.03 8.06 -15.53
C MET A 159 13.25 8.28 -17.03
N LEU A 160 13.15 7.22 -17.84
CA LEU A 160 13.41 7.30 -19.29
C LEU A 160 12.16 7.66 -20.09
N VAL A 161 11.03 7.07 -19.77
CA VAL A 161 9.82 7.13 -20.61
C VAL A 161 9.02 8.41 -20.38
N LEU A 162 9.04 8.96 -19.16
CA LEU A 162 8.30 10.19 -18.84
C LEU A 162 8.76 11.38 -19.70
N PRO A 163 10.06 11.73 -19.76
CA PRO A 163 10.53 12.81 -20.64
C PRO A 163 10.41 12.44 -22.12
N LEU A 164 10.55 11.16 -22.48
CA LEU A 164 10.41 10.70 -23.86
C LEU A 164 8.98 10.94 -24.38
N GLY A 165 7.95 10.64 -23.58
CA GLY A 165 6.56 10.88 -23.96
C GLY A 165 6.27 12.34 -24.28
N LEU A 166 6.71 13.27 -23.42
CA LEU A 166 6.57 14.71 -23.63
C LEU A 166 7.34 15.19 -24.87
N ASN A 167 8.57 14.69 -25.07
CA ASN A 167 9.38 15.06 -26.22
C ASN A 167 8.74 14.59 -27.54
N LEU A 168 8.26 13.36 -27.58
CA LEU A 168 7.56 12.81 -28.75
C LEU A 168 6.26 13.58 -29.03
N ALA A 169 5.48 13.91 -28.00
CA ALA A 169 4.27 14.70 -28.15
C ALA A 169 4.56 16.08 -28.76
N LYS A 170 5.62 16.75 -28.29
CA LYS A 170 6.02 18.07 -28.77
C LYS A 170 6.46 18.06 -30.25
N HIS A 171 7.21 17.05 -30.69
CA HIS A 171 7.81 17.04 -32.04
C HIS A 171 6.95 16.31 -33.08
N PHE A 172 6.18 15.31 -32.68
CA PHE A 172 5.44 14.41 -33.57
C PHE A 172 3.93 14.35 -33.30
N GLY A 173 3.48 15.09 -32.26
CA GLY A 173 2.07 15.15 -31.88
C GLY A 173 1.61 14.00 -30.99
N PHE A 174 0.47 14.17 -30.34
CA PHE A 174 -0.09 13.25 -29.37
C PHE A 174 -0.50 11.90 -29.96
N ASN A 175 -0.97 11.85 -31.20
CA ASN A 175 -1.42 10.62 -31.85
C ASN A 175 -0.31 9.57 -31.94
N LEU A 176 0.94 9.99 -32.26
CA LEU A 176 2.08 9.07 -32.24
C LEU A 176 2.30 8.49 -30.84
N VAL A 177 2.18 9.30 -29.79
CA VAL A 177 2.36 8.85 -28.39
C VAL A 177 1.29 7.83 -28.00
N TYR A 178 0.03 8.05 -28.39
CA TYR A 178 -1.06 7.09 -28.15
C TYR A 178 -0.79 5.76 -28.89
N GLY A 179 -0.32 5.81 -30.12
CA GLY A 179 0.05 4.64 -30.91
C GLY A 179 1.21 3.84 -30.29
N ILE A 180 2.28 4.54 -29.88
CA ILE A 180 3.43 3.92 -29.20
C ILE A 180 3.01 3.28 -27.88
N THR A 181 2.18 3.99 -27.09
CA THR A 181 1.63 3.47 -25.84
C THR A 181 0.88 2.16 -26.03
N ALA A 182 0.02 2.08 -27.05
CA ALA A 182 -0.71 0.86 -27.39
C ALA A 182 0.23 -0.25 -27.89
N ALA A 183 1.21 0.10 -28.73
CA ALA A 183 2.18 -0.86 -29.24
C ALA A 183 3.03 -1.49 -28.11
N ILE A 184 3.54 -0.69 -27.19
CA ILE A 184 4.29 -1.16 -25.99
C ILE A 184 3.42 -2.12 -25.18
N ALA A 185 2.14 -1.80 -24.96
CA ALA A 185 1.23 -2.66 -24.21
C ALA A 185 0.93 -3.97 -24.92
N VAL A 186 0.78 -3.97 -26.26
CA VAL A 186 0.61 -5.20 -27.06
C VAL A 186 1.86 -6.06 -26.95
N VAL A 187 3.06 -5.49 -27.10
CA VAL A 187 4.32 -6.21 -26.89
C VAL A 187 4.35 -6.81 -25.49
N GLY A 188 3.97 -6.04 -24.46
CA GLY A 188 3.83 -6.53 -23.10
C GLY A 188 2.88 -7.70 -22.98
N ALA A 189 1.68 -7.61 -23.56
CA ALA A 189 0.69 -8.68 -23.54
C ALA A 189 1.22 -9.96 -24.23
N VAL A 190 1.94 -9.83 -25.36
CA VAL A 190 2.57 -10.96 -26.06
C VAL A 190 3.65 -11.61 -25.20
N VAL A 191 4.53 -10.83 -24.55
CA VAL A 191 5.54 -11.35 -23.62
C VAL A 191 4.87 -12.05 -22.44
N CYS A 192 3.83 -11.44 -21.86
CA CYS A 192 3.08 -12.00 -20.74
C CYS A 192 2.40 -13.33 -21.09
N SER A 193 1.99 -13.53 -22.35
CA SER A 193 1.36 -14.79 -22.78
C SER A 193 2.29 -16.01 -22.68
N ARG A 194 3.61 -15.77 -22.62
CA ARG A 194 4.64 -16.80 -22.47
C ARG A 194 5.02 -17.09 -21.01
N LEU A 195 4.44 -16.35 -20.06
CA LEU A 195 4.67 -16.58 -18.64
C LEU A 195 4.12 -17.94 -18.18
N PRO A 196 4.70 -18.53 -17.11
CA PRO A 196 4.20 -19.77 -16.54
C PRO A 196 2.73 -19.66 -16.14
N ARG A 197 1.94 -20.70 -16.45
CA ARG A 197 0.52 -20.75 -16.07
C ARG A 197 0.36 -21.12 -14.62
N LEU A 198 0.42 -20.11 -13.74
CA LEU A 198 0.19 -20.26 -12.31
C LEU A 198 -1.20 -19.73 -11.93
N LYS A 199 -1.81 -20.34 -10.93
CA LYS A 199 -2.98 -19.82 -10.22
C LYS A 199 -2.60 -19.51 -8.78
N ALA A 200 -3.08 -18.40 -8.25
CA ALA A 200 -2.98 -18.17 -6.82
C ALA A 200 -3.75 -19.26 -6.06
N ALA A 201 -3.18 -19.74 -4.97
CA ALA A 201 -3.79 -20.81 -4.20
C ALA A 201 -5.22 -20.46 -3.76
N PRO A 202 -6.16 -21.45 -3.76
CA PRO A 202 -7.51 -21.22 -3.27
C PRO A 202 -7.48 -20.70 -1.84
N LYS A 203 -8.40 -19.80 -1.52
CA LYS A 203 -8.57 -19.35 -0.14
C LYS A 203 -8.92 -20.59 0.70
N ALA A 204 -8.03 -20.99 1.60
CA ALA A 204 -8.32 -22.11 2.48
C ALA A 204 -9.69 -21.87 3.14
N GLN A 205 -10.64 -22.78 2.87
CA GLN A 205 -11.92 -22.75 3.57
C GLN A 205 -11.61 -22.92 5.06
N ARG A 206 -11.95 -21.92 5.86
CA ARG A 206 -11.90 -22.03 7.31
C ARG A 206 -12.88 -23.15 7.72
N LYS A 207 -12.40 -24.39 7.81
CA LYS A 207 -13.02 -25.36 8.71
C LYS A 207 -12.77 -24.78 10.11
N GLY A 208 -13.84 -24.48 10.85
CA GLY A 208 -13.74 -23.92 12.18
C GLY A 208 -12.71 -24.71 12.98
N GLY A 209 -11.68 -24.05 13.47
CA GLY A 209 -10.67 -24.66 14.32
C GLY A 209 -9.25 -24.77 13.79
N ASP A 210 -8.94 -24.44 12.51
CA ASP A 210 -7.55 -24.47 12.04
C ASP A 210 -6.71 -23.40 12.73
N THR A 211 -6.06 -23.82 13.77
CA THR A 211 -4.90 -23.17 14.38
C THR A 211 -3.70 -23.40 13.47
N LEU A 212 -3.08 -22.34 12.96
CA LEU A 212 -1.81 -22.42 12.20
C LEU A 212 -0.65 -22.98 13.04
N LEU A 213 -0.84 -23.06 14.35
CA LEU A 213 -0.07 -23.77 15.37
C LEU A 213 -1.10 -24.17 16.43
N GLU A 214 -1.07 -25.40 16.93
CA GLU A 214 -1.95 -25.85 18.02
C GLU A 214 -1.94 -24.83 19.17
N GLY A 215 -3.10 -24.26 19.47
CA GLY A 215 -3.29 -23.31 20.58
C GLY A 215 -3.20 -21.82 20.24
N VAL A 216 -2.98 -21.40 18.98
CA VAL A 216 -2.99 -19.97 18.60
C VAL A 216 -4.28 -19.61 17.86
N PRO A 217 -5.12 -18.71 18.39
CA PRO A 217 -6.35 -18.29 17.71
C PRO A 217 -6.05 -17.64 16.36
N ALA A 218 -6.78 -18.05 15.32
CA ALA A 218 -6.66 -17.51 13.99
C ALA A 218 -6.93 -16.00 13.97
N VAL A 219 -5.93 -15.18 13.62
CA VAL A 219 -6.04 -13.73 13.55
C VAL A 219 -6.53 -13.32 12.17
N ALA A 220 -7.45 -12.36 12.12
CA ALA A 220 -7.94 -11.83 10.85
C ALA A 220 -6.77 -11.21 10.06
N THR A 221 -6.69 -11.54 8.76
CA THR A 221 -5.59 -11.13 7.85
C THR A 221 -5.30 -9.65 7.88
N TRP A 222 -6.35 -8.83 7.85
CA TRP A 222 -6.18 -7.38 7.86
C TRP A 222 -5.44 -6.87 9.10
N LYS A 223 -5.60 -7.51 10.27
CA LYS A 223 -4.90 -7.15 11.51
C LYS A 223 -3.39 -7.41 11.44
N LEU A 224 -2.97 -8.36 10.60
CA LEU A 224 -1.56 -8.70 10.44
C LEU A 224 -0.82 -7.67 9.58
N ILE A 225 -1.49 -7.14 8.57
CA ILE A 225 -0.89 -6.27 7.55
C ILE A 225 -1.25 -4.78 7.70
N THR A 226 -2.15 -4.42 8.62
CA THR A 226 -2.58 -3.02 8.83
C THR A 226 -1.42 -2.08 9.15
N VAL A 227 -0.50 -2.48 10.04
CA VAL A 227 0.61 -1.61 10.44
C VAL A 227 1.53 -1.28 9.27
N PRO A 228 2.08 -2.25 8.51
CA PRO A 228 2.87 -1.93 7.33
C PRO A 228 2.06 -1.21 6.24
N ALA A 229 0.74 -1.44 6.14
CA ALA A 229 -0.13 -0.74 5.20
C ALA A 229 -0.29 0.74 5.55
N ILE A 230 -0.55 1.07 6.82
CA ILE A 230 -0.66 2.47 7.28
C ILE A 230 0.68 3.19 7.13
N ALA A 231 1.79 2.54 7.51
CA ALA A 231 3.11 3.13 7.36
C ALA A 231 3.46 3.40 5.89
N MET A 232 3.11 2.46 4.98
CA MET A 232 3.28 2.63 3.54
C MET A 232 2.41 3.76 3.00
N CYS A 233 1.14 3.83 3.41
CA CYS A 233 0.23 4.90 3.02
C CYS A 233 0.75 6.27 3.49
N GLY A 234 1.21 6.38 4.74
CA GLY A 234 1.73 7.64 5.29
C GLY A 234 2.95 8.17 4.52
N ILE A 235 3.94 7.31 4.23
CA ILE A 235 5.12 7.75 3.48
C ILE A 235 4.79 8.00 2.00
N ALA A 236 3.82 7.29 1.42
CA ALA A 236 3.32 7.54 0.08
C ALA A 236 2.55 8.87 -0.01
N MET A 237 1.85 9.29 1.05
CA MET A 237 1.26 10.65 1.13
C MET A 237 2.34 11.72 1.09
N GLY A 238 3.46 11.52 1.80
CA GLY A 238 4.63 12.41 1.71
C GLY A 238 5.21 12.50 0.29
N PHE A 239 5.29 11.36 -0.41
CA PHE A 239 5.72 11.30 -1.81
C PHE A 239 4.75 12.06 -2.74
N GLY A 240 3.43 11.88 -2.57
CA GLY A 240 2.42 12.62 -3.30
C GLY A 240 2.52 14.13 -3.11
N ALA A 241 2.76 14.57 -1.87
CA ALA A 241 2.96 15.99 -1.57
C ALA A 241 4.24 16.55 -2.22
N LEU A 242 5.35 15.83 -2.13
CA LEU A 242 6.61 16.24 -2.75
C LEU A 242 6.46 16.40 -4.26
N ASN A 243 5.89 15.43 -4.96
CA ASN A 243 5.69 15.52 -6.40
C ASN A 243 4.79 16.67 -6.80
N SER A 244 3.76 16.98 -5.98
CA SER A 244 2.77 18.00 -6.32
C SER A 244 3.23 19.41 -5.99
N PHE A 245 3.92 19.62 -4.87
CA PHE A 245 4.13 20.95 -4.32
C PHE A 245 5.59 21.41 -4.31
N LEU A 246 6.56 20.47 -4.29
CA LEU A 246 7.98 20.83 -4.20
C LEU A 246 8.45 21.74 -5.34
N PRO A 247 8.11 21.49 -6.63
CA PRO A 247 8.56 22.36 -7.71
C PRO A 247 8.05 23.80 -7.57
N ALA A 248 6.84 23.97 -7.06
CA ALA A 248 6.28 25.29 -6.81
C ALA A 248 6.94 25.98 -5.61
N ALA A 249 7.09 25.26 -4.50
CA ALA A 249 7.73 25.76 -3.29
C ALA A 249 9.18 26.21 -3.54
N VAL A 250 9.96 25.42 -4.31
CA VAL A 250 11.34 25.78 -4.66
C VAL A 250 11.41 26.97 -5.60
N ARG A 251 10.44 27.11 -6.53
CA ARG A 251 10.37 28.28 -7.42
C ARG A 251 10.01 29.55 -6.67
N ASP A 252 9.17 29.47 -5.64
CA ASP A 252 8.85 30.59 -4.79
C ASP A 252 10.05 31.04 -3.96
N LEU A 253 10.88 30.08 -3.47
CA LEU A 253 12.12 30.35 -2.74
C LEU A 253 13.23 30.97 -3.62
N ASP A 254 13.42 30.50 -4.83
CA ASP A 254 14.43 30.97 -5.78
C ASP A 254 13.82 31.11 -7.18
N PRO A 255 13.25 32.27 -7.52
CA PRO A 255 12.64 32.50 -8.81
C PRO A 255 13.61 32.33 -10.00
N ALA A 256 14.91 32.53 -9.78
CA ALA A 256 15.91 32.47 -10.86
C ALA A 256 16.33 31.01 -11.17
N LYS A 257 16.52 30.19 -10.15
CA LYS A 257 17.05 28.81 -10.27
C LYS A 257 16.06 27.73 -9.82
N GLY A 258 14.92 28.09 -9.23
CA GLY A 258 14.00 27.18 -8.60
C GLY A 258 13.44 26.09 -9.53
N ALA A 259 13.21 26.41 -10.81
CA ALA A 259 12.77 25.39 -11.78
C ALA A 259 13.86 24.30 -12.00
N LEU A 260 15.13 24.70 -12.08
CA LEU A 260 16.27 23.77 -12.21
C LEU A 260 16.43 22.95 -10.93
N ILE A 261 16.46 23.63 -9.77
CA ILE A 261 16.63 22.97 -8.46
C ILE A 261 15.49 21.98 -8.23
N GLY A 262 14.23 22.36 -8.47
CA GLY A 262 13.07 21.49 -8.30
C GLY A 262 13.14 20.22 -9.17
N GLY A 263 13.58 20.35 -10.42
CA GLY A 263 13.82 19.22 -11.31
C GLY A 263 14.92 18.28 -10.80
N VAL A 264 16.06 18.83 -10.36
CA VAL A 264 17.18 18.05 -9.79
C VAL A 264 16.78 17.35 -8.48
N VAL A 265 16.02 18.04 -7.62
CA VAL A 265 15.52 17.49 -6.34
C VAL A 265 14.62 16.28 -6.60
N LEU A 266 13.67 16.37 -7.53
CA LEU A 266 12.81 15.23 -7.88
C LEU A 266 13.59 14.08 -8.51
N ALA A 267 14.60 14.38 -9.34
CA ALA A 267 15.47 13.36 -9.91
C ALA A 267 16.28 12.63 -8.82
N ILE A 268 16.77 13.35 -7.80
CA ILE A 268 17.45 12.75 -6.64
C ILE A 268 16.49 11.88 -5.82
N VAL A 269 15.26 12.33 -5.57
CA VAL A 269 14.24 11.49 -4.88
C VAL A 269 14.05 10.18 -5.64
N GLY A 270 13.83 10.23 -6.96
CA GLY A 270 13.62 9.05 -7.79
C GLY A 270 14.83 8.12 -7.84
N GLY A 271 16.02 8.67 -8.04
CA GLY A 271 17.29 7.90 -8.06
C GLY A 271 17.60 7.24 -6.72
N ALA A 272 17.47 7.99 -5.63
CA ALA A 272 17.69 7.48 -4.27
C ALA A 272 16.67 6.40 -3.90
N GLN A 273 15.39 6.59 -4.25
CA GLN A 273 14.33 5.60 -4.08
C GLN A 273 14.65 4.30 -4.81
N MET A 274 15.05 4.36 -6.07
CA MET A 274 15.37 3.20 -6.89
C MET A 274 16.53 2.39 -6.29
N VAL A 275 17.62 3.07 -5.94
CA VAL A 275 18.81 2.42 -5.36
C VAL A 275 18.52 1.83 -3.99
N SER A 276 17.88 2.59 -3.10
CA SER A 276 17.60 2.13 -1.74
C SER A 276 16.59 0.97 -1.69
N ARG A 277 15.61 0.96 -2.59
CA ARG A 277 14.63 -0.14 -2.71
C ARG A 277 15.32 -1.47 -3.04
N TYR A 278 16.25 -1.45 -4.00
CA TYR A 278 17.04 -2.64 -4.35
C TYR A 278 18.00 -3.05 -3.24
N ALA A 279 18.73 -2.08 -2.65
CA ALA A 279 19.66 -2.33 -1.55
C ALA A 279 18.96 -2.90 -0.30
N ALA A 280 17.79 -2.38 0.06
CA ALA A 280 16.98 -2.89 1.17
C ALA A 280 16.53 -4.34 0.92
N GLY A 281 16.16 -4.68 -0.31
CA GLY A 281 15.82 -6.05 -0.68
C GLY A 281 17.00 -7.01 -0.50
N MET A 282 18.19 -6.63 -0.99
CA MET A 282 19.40 -7.42 -0.79
C MET A 282 19.76 -7.58 0.70
N TYR A 283 19.58 -6.52 1.49
CA TYR A 283 19.84 -6.57 2.92
C TYR A 283 18.89 -7.50 3.65
N ALA A 284 17.59 -7.42 3.36
CA ALA A 284 16.58 -8.29 3.93
C ALA A 284 16.86 -9.77 3.63
N ASP A 285 17.23 -10.10 2.39
CA ASP A 285 17.57 -11.47 1.98
C ASP A 285 18.82 -11.98 2.71
N ARG A 286 19.88 -11.14 2.83
CA ARG A 286 21.10 -11.52 3.57
C ARG A 286 20.85 -11.77 5.04
N LYS A 287 19.93 -11.05 5.66
CA LYS A 287 19.57 -11.18 7.07
C LYS A 287 18.49 -12.23 7.32
N GLY A 288 17.78 -12.67 6.28
CA GLY A 288 16.65 -13.59 6.39
C GLY A 288 15.47 -13.02 7.18
N GLN A 289 15.33 -11.69 7.26
CA GLN A 289 14.31 -11.01 8.04
C GLN A 289 13.74 -9.82 7.30
N ALA A 290 12.41 -9.77 7.19
CA ALA A 290 11.66 -8.61 6.71
C ALA A 290 11.41 -7.60 7.83
N GLY A 291 11.41 -6.31 7.50
CA GLY A 291 11.06 -5.23 8.42
C GLY A 291 12.21 -4.64 9.23
N LEU A 292 13.45 -5.10 9.00
CA LEU A 292 14.63 -4.60 9.73
C LEU A 292 14.91 -3.13 9.43
N LEU A 293 14.75 -2.74 8.17
CA LEU A 293 14.99 -1.37 7.73
C LEU A 293 13.74 -0.48 7.80
N MET A 294 12.58 -1.00 8.20
CA MET A 294 11.33 -0.22 8.19
C MET A 294 11.40 1.01 9.10
N ILE A 295 11.92 0.88 10.33
CA ILE A 295 12.08 1.99 11.28
C ILE A 295 13.07 3.03 10.75
N PRO A 296 14.33 2.70 10.39
CA PRO A 296 15.27 3.68 9.87
C PRO A 296 14.79 4.31 8.56
N SER A 297 14.08 3.58 7.71
CA SER A 297 13.52 4.12 6.47
C SER A 297 12.47 5.18 6.72
N LEU A 298 11.51 4.92 7.62
CA LEU A 298 10.49 5.90 7.99
C LEU A 298 11.10 7.12 8.69
N LEU A 299 12.14 6.91 9.50
CA LEU A 299 12.87 8.01 10.15
C LEU A 299 13.54 8.91 9.10
N LEU A 300 14.22 8.35 8.10
CA LEU A 300 14.78 9.11 6.99
C LEU A 300 13.70 9.86 6.21
N GLY A 301 12.53 9.23 6.01
CA GLY A 301 11.37 9.88 5.39
C GLY A 301 10.87 11.09 6.17
N VAL A 302 10.73 10.96 7.50
CA VAL A 302 10.35 12.07 8.40
C VAL A 302 11.39 13.19 8.35
N LEU A 303 12.68 12.86 8.50
CA LEU A 303 13.76 13.85 8.49
C LEU A 303 13.85 14.59 7.15
N GLY A 304 13.67 13.87 6.03
CA GLY A 304 13.63 14.49 4.71
C GLY A 304 12.48 15.48 4.55
N LEU A 305 11.26 15.11 4.92
CA LEU A 305 10.10 16.00 4.86
C LEU A 305 10.19 17.18 5.82
N LEU A 306 10.70 16.96 7.04
CA LEU A 306 10.94 18.05 7.99
C LEU A 306 11.97 19.04 7.46
N LEU A 307 13.04 18.55 6.82
CA LEU A 307 14.05 19.44 6.25
C LEU A 307 13.48 20.24 5.07
N VAL A 308 12.63 19.63 4.21
CA VAL A 308 11.90 20.39 3.17
C VAL A 308 11.04 21.48 3.81
N ALA A 309 10.25 21.12 4.82
CA ALA A 309 9.39 22.07 5.53
C ALA A 309 10.17 23.23 6.15
N LEU A 310 11.28 22.93 6.83
CA LEU A 310 12.14 23.94 7.47
C LEU A 310 12.83 24.86 6.44
N VAL A 311 13.30 24.32 5.32
CA VAL A 311 13.92 25.12 4.25
C VAL A 311 12.91 26.11 3.68
N VAL A 312 11.65 25.70 3.47
CA VAL A 312 10.60 26.59 3.00
C VAL A 312 10.16 27.59 4.08
N PHE A 313 9.98 27.12 5.31
CA PHE A 313 9.51 27.95 6.44
C PHE A 313 10.48 29.08 6.81
N ALA A 314 11.79 28.79 6.80
CA ALA A 314 12.83 29.70 7.25
C ALA A 314 13.55 30.42 6.09
N ASP A 315 13.04 30.30 4.86
CA ASP A 315 13.65 30.86 3.64
C ASP A 315 15.14 30.52 3.49
N TRP A 316 15.49 29.26 3.84
CA TRP A 316 16.87 28.80 3.74
C TRP A 316 17.29 28.59 2.28
N ASN A 317 18.60 28.41 2.06
CA ASN A 317 19.13 28.16 0.74
C ASN A 317 18.48 26.94 0.08
N ALA A 318 17.86 27.13 -1.10
CA ALA A 318 17.13 26.10 -1.83
C ALA A 318 17.97 24.85 -2.16
N TRP A 319 19.32 24.94 -2.20
CA TRP A 319 20.18 23.79 -2.41
C TRP A 319 20.18 22.78 -1.26
N LEU A 320 19.75 23.17 -0.06
CA LEU A 320 19.54 22.22 1.06
C LEU A 320 18.43 21.20 0.77
N MET A 321 17.54 21.52 -0.19
CA MET A 321 16.55 20.56 -0.69
C MET A 321 17.17 19.29 -1.28
N LEU A 322 18.41 19.35 -1.77
CA LEU A 322 19.11 18.15 -2.27
C LEU A 322 19.36 17.13 -1.15
N VAL A 323 19.71 17.60 0.04
CA VAL A 323 19.92 16.74 1.22
C VAL A 323 18.58 16.15 1.68
N ALA A 324 17.53 16.98 1.70
CA ALA A 324 16.19 16.55 2.03
C ALA A 324 15.66 15.49 1.05
N ALA A 325 15.87 15.71 -0.26
CA ALA A 325 15.53 14.79 -1.33
C ALA A 325 16.22 13.44 -1.20
N LEU A 326 17.52 13.47 -0.93
CA LEU A 326 18.32 12.26 -0.72
C LEU A 326 17.81 11.48 0.50
N SER A 327 17.59 12.16 1.64
CA SER A 327 17.06 11.55 2.85
C SER A 327 15.70 10.92 2.62
N PHE A 328 14.76 11.68 2.05
CA PHE A 328 13.42 11.19 1.76
C PHE A 328 13.43 10.04 0.75
N GLY A 329 14.15 10.18 -0.36
CA GLY A 329 14.23 9.18 -1.42
C GLY A 329 14.79 7.84 -0.91
N LEU A 330 15.88 7.89 -0.13
CA LEU A 330 16.46 6.69 0.52
C LEU A 330 15.45 6.03 1.47
N GLY A 331 14.79 6.82 2.30
CA GLY A 331 13.76 6.34 3.23
C GLY A 331 12.57 5.75 2.51
N PHE A 332 12.05 6.44 1.50
CA PHE A 332 10.87 6.03 0.75
C PHE A 332 11.10 4.72 -0.02
N GLY A 333 12.23 4.60 -0.74
CA GLY A 333 12.52 3.39 -1.49
C GLY A 333 12.72 2.16 -0.59
N ALA A 334 13.46 2.31 0.50
CA ALA A 334 13.65 1.22 1.45
C ALA A 334 12.33 0.83 2.15
N ALA A 335 11.50 1.82 2.56
CA ALA A 335 10.20 1.57 3.17
C ALA A 335 9.24 0.84 2.23
N GLN A 336 9.24 1.14 0.93
CA GLN A 336 8.43 0.44 -0.06
C GLN A 336 8.76 -1.06 -0.09
N ASN A 337 10.04 -1.42 -0.13
CA ASN A 337 10.45 -2.81 -0.17
C ASN A 337 10.16 -3.52 1.15
N GLU A 338 10.51 -2.89 2.28
CA GLU A 338 10.27 -3.44 3.62
C GLU A 338 8.79 -3.66 3.91
N ALA A 339 7.91 -2.72 3.56
CA ALA A 339 6.47 -2.86 3.73
C ALA A 339 5.92 -4.06 2.97
N LEU A 340 6.35 -4.25 1.70
CA LEU A 340 5.93 -5.38 0.88
C LEU A 340 6.42 -6.70 1.47
N LEU A 341 7.69 -6.79 1.84
CA LEU A 341 8.28 -7.98 2.46
C LEU A 341 7.62 -8.30 3.81
N MET A 342 7.33 -7.28 4.63
CA MET A 342 6.60 -7.47 5.90
C MET A 342 5.20 -8.04 5.67
N MET A 343 4.48 -7.56 4.64
CA MET A 343 3.15 -8.08 4.31
C MET A 343 3.22 -9.52 3.80
N PHE A 344 4.19 -9.85 2.95
CA PHE A 344 4.41 -11.22 2.48
C PHE A 344 4.76 -12.15 3.62
N ALA A 345 5.67 -11.73 4.50
CA ALA A 345 6.15 -12.51 5.61
C ALA A 345 5.09 -12.74 6.73
N ARG A 346 4.08 -11.86 6.82
CA ARG A 346 3.01 -11.96 7.83
C ARG A 346 1.81 -12.77 7.36
N LEU A 347 1.74 -13.12 6.10
CA LEU A 347 0.66 -13.90 5.52
C LEU A 347 1.17 -15.26 5.05
N PRO A 348 0.31 -16.30 5.10
CA PRO A 348 0.62 -17.56 4.44
C PRO A 348 0.83 -17.34 2.95
N ARG A 349 1.67 -18.17 2.34
CA ARG A 349 2.04 -18.03 0.90
C ARG A 349 0.82 -18.07 -0.02
N GLU A 350 -0.23 -18.78 0.36
CA GLU A 350 -1.52 -18.84 -0.35
C GLU A 350 -2.22 -17.47 -0.42
N ARG A 351 -1.77 -16.48 0.36
CA ARG A 351 -2.34 -15.13 0.45
C ARG A 351 -1.40 -14.03 -0.02
N VAL A 352 -0.37 -14.37 -0.77
CA VAL A 352 0.58 -13.41 -1.36
C VAL A 352 -0.13 -12.38 -2.24
N SER A 353 -1.15 -12.79 -3.00
CA SER A 353 -1.97 -11.87 -3.80
C SER A 353 -2.75 -10.84 -2.95
N ASP A 354 -3.22 -11.24 -1.76
CA ASP A 354 -3.88 -10.32 -0.82
C ASP A 354 -2.88 -9.31 -0.24
N ALA A 355 -1.65 -9.73 0.06
CA ALA A 355 -0.56 -8.86 0.52
C ALA A 355 -0.15 -7.86 -0.57
N SER A 356 0.04 -8.33 -1.80
CA SER A 356 0.35 -7.49 -2.95
C SER A 356 -0.74 -6.44 -3.20
N ALA A 357 -2.02 -6.83 -3.16
CA ALA A 357 -3.13 -5.91 -3.33
C ALA A 357 -3.13 -4.83 -2.23
N MET A 358 -2.96 -5.20 -0.97
CA MET A 358 -2.94 -4.24 0.13
C MET A 358 -1.77 -3.26 0.01
N TRP A 359 -0.59 -3.75 -0.39
CA TRP A 359 0.56 -2.89 -0.61
C TRP A 359 0.30 -1.86 -1.70
N ASN A 360 -0.22 -2.30 -2.87
CA ASN A 360 -0.53 -1.40 -3.98
C ASN A 360 -1.63 -0.39 -3.60
N ILE A 361 -2.71 -0.84 -2.95
CA ILE A 361 -3.77 0.04 -2.44
C ILE A 361 -3.19 1.10 -1.50
N SER A 362 -2.30 0.71 -0.58
CA SER A 362 -1.70 1.64 0.37
C SER A 362 -0.79 2.65 -0.32
N PHE A 363 -0.03 2.22 -1.33
CA PHE A 363 0.84 3.09 -2.12
C PHE A 363 0.03 4.07 -2.96
N ASP A 364 -0.88 3.58 -3.80
CA ASP A 364 -1.61 4.40 -4.76
C ASP A 364 -2.61 5.33 -4.06
N SER A 365 -3.33 4.82 -3.04
CA SER A 365 -4.21 5.67 -2.22
C SER A 365 -3.41 6.71 -1.44
N GLY A 366 -2.27 6.33 -0.86
CA GLY A 366 -1.40 7.26 -0.14
C GLY A 366 -0.92 8.39 -1.04
N THR A 367 -0.37 8.05 -2.20
CA THR A 367 0.13 9.04 -3.17
C THR A 367 -0.98 9.99 -3.63
N GLY A 368 -2.15 9.45 -3.98
CA GLY A 368 -3.32 10.24 -4.39
C GLY A 368 -3.86 11.12 -3.25
N LEU A 369 -4.05 10.56 -2.06
CA LEU A 369 -4.52 11.33 -0.90
C LEU A 369 -3.49 12.39 -0.48
N GLY A 370 -2.19 12.11 -0.61
CA GLY A 370 -1.12 13.07 -0.34
C GLY A 370 -1.24 14.31 -1.22
N SER A 371 -1.47 14.13 -2.51
CA SER A 371 -1.64 15.25 -3.44
C SER A 371 -2.90 16.06 -3.14
N VAL A 372 -4.04 15.40 -2.83
CA VAL A 372 -5.33 16.07 -2.61
C VAL A 372 -5.44 16.66 -1.21
N VAL A 373 -5.26 15.84 -0.17
CA VAL A 373 -5.46 16.27 1.23
C VAL A 373 -4.42 17.30 1.64
N LEU A 374 -3.15 17.06 1.30
CA LEU A 374 -2.09 18.02 1.61
C LEU A 374 -2.15 19.26 0.71
N GLY A 375 -2.81 19.19 -0.45
CA GLY A 375 -3.18 20.34 -1.25
C GLY A 375 -4.13 21.29 -0.53
N PHE A 376 -5.15 20.77 0.15
CA PHE A 376 -6.02 21.58 1.02
C PHE A 376 -5.27 22.18 2.19
N VAL A 377 -4.28 21.46 2.74
CA VAL A 377 -3.41 22.00 3.81
C VAL A 377 -2.53 23.11 3.26
N ALA A 378 -1.90 22.91 2.08
CA ALA A 378 -1.06 23.92 1.43
C ALA A 378 -1.83 25.19 1.10
N ALA A 379 -3.10 25.08 0.72
CA ALA A 379 -3.96 26.25 0.47
C ALA A 379 -4.26 27.09 1.72
N ARG A 380 -4.16 26.52 2.92
CA ARG A 380 -4.44 27.20 4.18
C ARG A 380 -3.20 27.56 5.00
N LEU A 381 -2.18 26.71 4.96
CA LEU A 381 -0.97 26.79 5.79
C LEU A 381 0.30 26.91 4.94
N ALA A 382 0.19 27.31 3.69
CA ALA A 382 1.27 27.35 2.70
C ALA A 382 1.99 25.97 2.51
N TYR A 383 3.06 25.96 1.72
CA TYR A 383 3.75 24.69 1.38
C TYR A 383 4.50 24.09 2.56
N ASP A 384 5.12 24.90 3.41
CA ASP A 384 5.79 24.47 4.63
C ASP A 384 4.85 23.72 5.58
N GLY A 385 3.64 24.26 5.80
CA GLY A 385 2.61 23.61 6.60
C GLY A 385 2.19 22.25 6.01
N ALA A 386 2.06 22.13 4.69
CA ALA A 386 1.76 20.86 4.05
C ALA A 386 2.87 19.82 4.26
N PHE A 387 4.14 20.22 4.18
CA PHE A 387 5.27 19.30 4.43
C PHE A 387 5.42 18.94 5.90
N PHE A 388 5.14 19.84 6.85
CA PHE A 388 5.07 19.50 8.27
C PHE A 388 3.98 18.46 8.57
N VAL A 389 2.79 18.63 8.00
CA VAL A 389 1.70 17.64 8.14
C VAL A 389 2.10 16.31 7.49
N ALA A 390 2.72 16.34 6.31
CA ALA A 390 3.24 15.13 5.65
C ALA A 390 4.25 14.39 6.55
N ALA A 391 5.21 15.10 7.13
CA ALA A 391 6.18 14.54 8.08
C ALA A 391 5.49 13.92 9.31
N SER A 392 4.45 14.59 9.83
CA SER A 392 3.66 14.09 10.96
C SER A 392 2.93 12.79 10.64
N LEU A 393 2.36 12.67 9.43
CA LEU A 393 1.69 11.44 8.98
C LEU A 393 2.69 10.27 8.85
N VAL A 394 3.90 10.51 8.33
CA VAL A 394 4.97 9.51 8.33
C VAL A 394 5.40 9.16 9.76
N GLY A 395 5.48 10.16 10.65
CA GLY A 395 5.79 10.00 12.07
C GLY A 395 4.77 9.14 12.82
N ILE A 396 3.48 9.27 12.50
CA ILE A 396 2.42 8.36 13.00
C ILE A 396 2.70 6.93 12.52
N GLY A 397 2.99 6.73 11.23
CA GLY A 397 3.37 5.42 10.69
C GLY A 397 4.58 4.82 11.39
N LEU A 398 5.62 5.63 11.62
CA LEU A 398 6.83 5.26 12.38
C LEU A 398 6.48 4.82 13.80
N SER A 399 5.68 5.60 14.51
CA SER A 399 5.25 5.30 15.88
C SER A 399 4.48 3.97 15.95
N LEU A 400 3.59 3.72 14.99
CA LEU A 400 2.84 2.46 14.89
C LEU A 400 3.77 1.27 14.61
N VAL A 401 4.78 1.42 13.74
CA VAL A 401 5.77 0.37 13.47
C VAL A 401 6.61 0.10 14.70
N ILE A 402 7.06 1.13 15.44
CA ILE A 402 7.79 0.96 16.71
C ILE A 402 6.90 0.24 17.74
N ALA A 403 5.66 0.69 17.92
CA ALA A 403 4.72 0.05 18.83
C ALA A 403 4.46 -1.43 18.45
N ASP A 404 4.34 -1.73 17.16
CA ASP A 404 4.18 -3.10 16.67
C ASP A 404 5.46 -3.94 16.87
N SER A 405 6.65 -3.34 16.74
CA SER A 405 7.92 -4.04 16.99
C SER A 405 8.08 -4.43 18.47
N ILE A 406 7.60 -3.60 19.39
CA ILE A 406 7.70 -3.81 20.84
C ILE A 406 6.56 -4.69 21.37
N ALA A 407 5.31 -4.38 21.00
CA ALA A 407 4.11 -4.91 21.60
C ALA A 407 3.26 -5.81 20.69
N GLY A 408 3.66 -6.04 19.43
CA GLY A 408 2.89 -6.76 18.42
C GLY A 408 2.39 -8.13 18.90
N LYS A 409 1.07 -8.24 19.09
CA LYS A 409 0.39 -9.47 19.58
C LYS A 409 0.12 -10.48 18.46
N HIS A 410 0.21 -10.05 17.21
CA HIS A 410 -0.32 -10.76 16.04
C HIS A 410 0.78 -11.26 15.10
N ARG A 411 2.03 -11.28 15.55
CA ARG A 411 3.12 -11.85 14.77
C ARG A 411 3.12 -13.35 14.91
N ILE A 412 3.21 -14.06 13.80
CA ILE A 412 3.47 -15.50 13.76
C ILE A 412 4.78 -15.74 14.53
N ALA A 413 4.88 -16.87 15.26
CA ALA A 413 5.95 -17.14 16.23
C ALA A 413 7.39 -17.04 15.70
N GLU A 414 7.57 -17.00 14.40
CA GLU A 414 8.87 -16.86 13.71
C GLU A 414 9.46 -15.44 13.76
N TYR A 415 8.67 -14.44 14.17
CA TYR A 415 9.14 -13.05 14.21
C TYR A 415 9.69 -12.67 15.57
N HIS A 416 10.95 -12.26 15.58
CA HIS A 416 11.65 -11.72 16.74
C HIS A 416 11.10 -10.35 17.10
N ASN A 417 10.09 -10.29 17.96
CA ASN A 417 9.76 -9.05 18.65
C ASN A 417 10.33 -9.11 20.07
N THR A 418 10.67 -7.96 20.62
CA THR A 418 11.27 -7.81 21.96
C THR A 418 10.42 -8.53 23.02
N ARG A 419 9.09 -8.53 22.87
CA ARG A 419 8.17 -9.20 23.79
C ARG A 419 8.22 -10.73 23.68
N ALA A 420 8.39 -11.28 22.47
CA ALA A 420 8.57 -12.71 22.27
C ALA A 420 9.95 -13.16 22.80
N HIS A 421 10.97 -12.30 22.63
CA HIS A 421 12.30 -12.57 23.16
C HIS A 421 12.32 -12.56 24.69
N LEU A 422 11.72 -11.54 25.32
CA LEU A 422 11.57 -11.45 26.78
C LEU A 422 10.79 -12.63 27.38
N ARG A 423 9.82 -13.19 26.66
CA ARG A 423 9.10 -14.39 27.12
C ARG A 423 9.93 -15.68 27.11
N ARG A 424 11.03 -15.72 26.35
CA ARG A 424 11.96 -16.85 26.30
C ARG A 424 12.97 -16.80 27.44
N VAL A 425 13.19 -15.64 28.06
CA VAL A 425 14.08 -15.48 29.22
C VAL A 425 13.33 -15.94 30.47
N PRO A 426 13.81 -16.94 31.23
CA PRO A 426 13.09 -17.50 32.38
C PRO A 426 12.71 -16.46 33.44
N MET A 427 13.61 -15.52 33.73
CA MET A 427 13.38 -14.44 34.70
C MET A 427 12.30 -13.45 34.25
N ALA A 428 12.31 -13.04 32.98
CA ALA A 428 11.27 -12.16 32.43
C ALA A 428 9.91 -12.85 32.31
N ARG A 429 9.90 -14.19 32.17
CA ARG A 429 8.69 -15.00 32.18
C ARG A 429 8.02 -15.02 33.55
N ALA A 430 8.79 -15.11 34.63
CA ALA A 430 8.30 -15.05 35.99
C ALA A 430 7.68 -13.68 36.35
N THR A 431 8.37 -12.57 36.01
CA THR A 431 7.87 -11.20 36.20
C THR A 431 6.62 -10.91 35.34
N TYR A 432 6.57 -11.37 34.11
CA TYR A 432 5.40 -11.21 33.24
C TYR A 432 4.17 -11.97 33.77
N HIS A 433 4.36 -13.21 34.25
CA HIS A 433 3.27 -13.98 34.85
C HIS A 433 2.80 -13.39 36.19
N GLY A 434 3.72 -12.85 36.99
CA GLY A 434 3.42 -12.12 38.23
C GLY A 434 2.58 -10.87 37.95
N ALA A 435 3.02 -10.00 37.04
CA ALA A 435 2.30 -8.80 36.66
C ALA A 435 0.91 -9.08 36.05
N LYS A 436 0.79 -10.16 35.27
CA LYS A 436 -0.51 -10.57 34.70
C LYS A 436 -1.46 -11.13 35.76
N LYS A 437 -0.93 -11.78 36.81
CA LYS A 437 -1.72 -12.26 37.95
C LYS A 437 -2.23 -11.09 38.78
N VAL A 438 -1.37 -10.11 39.07
CA VAL A 438 -1.73 -8.87 39.77
C VAL A 438 -2.78 -8.07 38.98
N GLY A 439 -2.61 -7.90 37.67
CA GLY A 439 -3.57 -7.18 36.81
C GLY A 439 -4.93 -7.91 36.70
N ARG A 440 -4.98 -9.25 36.81
CA ARG A 440 -6.25 -10.00 36.88
C ARG A 440 -6.92 -9.83 38.22
N VAL A 441 -6.17 -9.82 39.31
CA VAL A 441 -6.68 -9.64 40.66
C VAL A 441 -7.24 -8.20 40.82
N SER A 442 -6.53 -7.18 40.36
CA SER A 442 -7.01 -5.81 40.38
C SER A 442 -8.27 -5.58 39.53
N LYS A 443 -8.37 -6.21 38.36
CA LYS A 443 -9.57 -6.17 37.52
C LYS A 443 -10.76 -6.93 38.13
N ALA A 444 -10.49 -8.02 38.83
CA ALA A 444 -11.51 -8.76 39.56
C ALA A 444 -12.00 -7.97 40.79
N ALA A 445 -11.10 -7.35 41.53
CA ALA A 445 -11.41 -6.45 42.64
C ALA A 445 -12.22 -5.21 42.18
N GLY A 446 -11.83 -4.58 41.08
CA GLY A 446 -12.58 -3.48 40.48
C GLY A 446 -13.99 -3.87 40.01
N LYS A 447 -14.17 -5.07 39.44
CA LYS A 447 -15.51 -5.62 39.10
C LYS A 447 -16.34 -5.98 40.34
N ALA A 448 -15.72 -6.46 41.40
CA ALA A 448 -16.37 -6.75 42.67
C ALA A 448 -16.83 -5.46 43.36
N ALA A 449 -15.99 -4.43 43.39
CA ALA A 449 -16.33 -3.12 43.93
C ALA A 449 -17.48 -2.46 43.13
N ALA A 450 -17.44 -2.51 41.77
CA ALA A 450 -18.52 -2.01 40.93
C ALA A 450 -19.85 -2.78 41.11
N ARG A 451 -19.79 -4.07 41.45
CA ARG A 451 -21.00 -4.87 41.79
C ARG A 451 -21.51 -4.59 43.19
N ALA A 452 -20.67 -4.20 44.12
CA ALA A 452 -21.05 -3.82 45.49
C ALA A 452 -21.73 -2.46 45.55
N THR A 453 -21.39 -1.54 44.67
CA THR A 453 -22.00 -0.21 44.55
C THR A 453 -23.36 -0.20 43.82
N VAL A 454 -23.76 -1.28 43.19
CA VAL A 454 -25.05 -1.42 42.47
C VAL A 454 -25.91 -2.50 43.16
N LYS A 455 -26.06 -2.46 44.49
CA LYS A 455 -27.19 -3.11 45.13
C LYS A 455 -28.35 -2.14 45.16
N PRO A 456 -29.47 -2.38 44.49
CA PRO A 456 -30.66 -1.54 44.65
C PRO A 456 -31.15 -1.66 46.08
N ILE A 457 -31.28 -0.51 46.76
CA ILE A 457 -31.94 -0.39 48.03
C ILE A 457 -33.39 -0.87 47.81
N LYS A 458 -33.78 -2.02 48.39
CA LYS A 458 -35.15 -2.46 48.43
C LYS A 458 -35.95 -1.42 49.15
N PRO A 459 -37.06 -0.89 48.58
CA PRO A 459 -37.93 0.01 49.34
C PRO A 459 -38.57 -0.74 50.50
N ILE A 460 -38.46 -0.15 51.70
CA ILE A 460 -39.15 -0.62 52.90
C ILE A 460 -40.63 -0.44 52.63
N VAL A 461 -41.32 -1.53 52.32
CA VAL A 461 -42.80 -1.53 52.19
C VAL A 461 -43.40 -1.58 53.58
N ASN A 462 -44.06 -0.48 53.95
CA ASN A 462 -44.81 -0.33 55.21
C ASN A 462 -45.98 -1.32 55.28
N PRO A 463 -46.11 -2.18 56.34
CA PRO A 463 -47.11 -3.27 56.39
C PRO A 463 -48.54 -2.85 56.72
N LEU A 464 -48.92 -1.58 56.51
CA LEU A 464 -50.26 -1.03 56.91
C LEU A 464 -51.26 -0.84 55.72
N ARG A 465 -51.02 -1.43 54.56
CA ARG A 465 -51.97 -1.28 53.41
C ARG A 465 -52.39 -2.57 52.73
N THR A 466 -52.45 -3.67 53.46
CA THR A 466 -52.89 -4.97 52.91
C THR A 466 -54.20 -5.50 53.53
N ASN A 467 -55.15 -4.65 53.87
CA ASN A 467 -56.48 -5.11 54.39
C ASN A 467 -57.70 -4.45 53.78
N LEU A 468 -57.67 -3.93 52.57
CA LEU A 468 -58.80 -3.29 51.94
C LEU A 468 -59.20 -3.80 50.54
N ASN A 469 -58.53 -4.83 50.01
CA ASN A 469 -58.86 -5.35 48.65
C ASN A 469 -59.20 -6.86 48.61
N ALA A 470 -59.55 -7.47 49.75
CA ALA A 470 -59.97 -8.88 49.83
C ALA A 470 -61.51 -9.10 49.89
N LYS A 471 -62.35 -8.07 49.54
CA LYS A 471 -63.79 -8.18 49.66
C LYS A 471 -64.56 -7.83 48.39
N GLN A 472 -63.99 -7.85 47.25
CA GLN A 472 -64.67 -7.68 45.96
C GLN A 472 -64.03 -8.54 44.85
N ARG A 473 -64.14 -9.85 44.95
CA ARG A 473 -64.19 -10.79 43.82
C ARG A 473 -64.55 -12.18 44.31
N GLY A 474 -65.85 -12.29 44.54
CA GLY A 474 -66.52 -13.55 44.70
C GLY A 474 -67.95 -13.33 44.19
N ALA A 475 -68.18 -13.63 42.94
CA ALA A 475 -69.52 -14.03 42.40
C ALA A 475 -69.44 -14.04 40.87
N SER A 476 -69.97 -15.14 40.34
CA SER A 476 -70.33 -15.48 38.98
C SER A 476 -69.33 -16.37 38.25
N ASP A 477 -69.37 -17.65 38.41
CA ASP A 477 -70.29 -18.68 37.83
C ASP A 477 -69.98 -18.92 36.34
N SER A 478 -69.33 -20.03 36.13
CA SER A 478 -69.64 -21.33 35.54
C SER A 478 -70.19 -21.39 34.10
N PRO A 479 -70.09 -22.54 33.43
CA PRO A 479 -69.58 -22.68 32.07
C PRO A 479 -70.72 -23.06 31.06
N SER A 480 -70.45 -22.96 29.77
CA SER A 480 -71.14 -23.76 28.75
C SER A 480 -70.26 -23.85 27.46
N ASP A 481 -69.85 -25.06 27.18
CA ASP A 481 -70.06 -25.87 25.97
C ASP A 481 -70.39 -25.10 24.68
N THR A 482 -69.60 -25.19 23.72
CA THR A 482 -69.57 -25.87 22.41
C THR A 482 -68.38 -25.54 21.63
#